data_2a0d3b0cc782121c0beee534dc902db2
#
_entry.id   2a0d3b0cc782121c0beee534dc902db2
#
_cell.length_a   1.000
_cell.length_b   1.000
_cell.length_c   1.000
_cell.angle_alpha   90.00
_cell.angle_beta   90.00
_cell.angle_gamma   90.00
#
_symmetry.space_group_name_H-M   'P 1'
#
loop_
_entity.id
_entity.type
_entity.pdbx_description
1 polymer ?
#
loop_
_entity_poly.entity_id
_entity_poly.type
_entity_poly.pdbx_seq_one_letter_code
_entity_poly.pdbx_strand_id
1 'polypeptide(L)'
;MIERALNNGIVPGNSESLNRKIRLSNLVAWISLIVIGCYTPFYFYFNQPGGVVMNSSFLVASAINLVLIRKRHYIPAFFMHSSAGFLYFIGGTLLYGIETNLHFYMLIMCMIVSTLFDNRVVIQSYILFAIGTFFALLWWSDHYQPFITIEKEMKQAELLIGNVNLFFLFVIASLFILFFKNDMLRSQYRVTEQKAIIEAKNRDLTESIQYAQRIQLALLPGINPLKQQFPGSFLYYSPKDLVSGDFYWTYFTGKYTFVAVGDCTGHGVPGALMSVMGISLLTEIVENKRILEPAEILGELRNGIIHAFDKEGKSSEYKDGMDLSLVRICEVEKSFTYAAANNPVYHFTQAGLNELKADRQPVGYAHELKPFTQYMVPFQKNDSLVLFTDGYADQFGGPKNKKFMYKSFKLTVEECLDVDRPELQLDHILTNWRGEHEQIDDICIIGIRL
;
A
#
# COMPACT_ATOMS: atom_id res chain seq x y z
N MET A 1 32.41 -23.23 14.60
CA MET A 1 31.74 -23.95 15.71
C MET A 1 30.71 -23.07 16.44
N ILE A 2 31.06 -21.86 16.84
CA ILE A 2 30.14 -20.91 17.53
C ILE A 2 28.88 -20.61 16.70
N GLU A 3 29.04 -20.31 15.43
CA GLU A 3 27.91 -20.00 14.55
C GLU A 3 26.91 -21.17 14.43
N ARG A 4 27.40 -22.40 14.37
CA ARG A 4 26.57 -23.61 14.36
C ARG A 4 25.80 -23.80 15.68
N ALA A 5 26.41 -23.45 16.80
CA ALA A 5 25.77 -23.52 18.11
C ALA A 5 24.66 -22.47 18.26
N LEU A 6 24.90 -21.25 17.78
CA LEU A 6 23.92 -20.18 17.80
C LEU A 6 22.74 -20.39 16.82
N ASN A 7 22.99 -21.06 15.70
CA ASN A 7 21.97 -21.37 14.70
C ASN A 7 21.20 -22.67 14.97
N ASN A 8 21.37 -23.30 16.12
CA ASN A 8 20.62 -24.49 16.51
C ASN A 8 19.10 -24.21 16.49
N GLY A 9 18.33 -25.03 15.75
CA GLY A 9 16.88 -24.87 15.59
C GLY A 9 16.42 -23.89 14.49
N ILE A 10 17.33 -23.19 13.82
CA ILE A 10 16.99 -22.35 12.68
C ILE A 10 16.73 -23.24 11.46
N VAL A 11 15.62 -22.98 10.75
CA VAL A 11 15.26 -23.72 9.53
C VAL A 11 14.90 -22.75 8.39
N PRO A 12 15.04 -23.19 7.13
CA PRO A 12 14.52 -22.43 6.00
C PRO A 12 13.02 -22.15 6.18
N GLY A 13 12.59 -20.92 5.93
CA GLY A 13 11.18 -20.48 6.11
C GLY A 13 10.85 -19.81 7.44
N ASN A 14 11.73 -19.84 8.44
CA ASN A 14 11.53 -19.02 9.63
C ASN A 14 11.66 -17.53 9.28
N SER A 15 10.83 -16.70 9.92
CA SER A 15 11.00 -15.25 9.84
C SER A 15 12.35 -14.84 10.46
N GLU A 16 12.90 -13.75 10.00
CA GLU A 16 14.16 -13.25 10.52
C GLU A 16 14.06 -12.82 11.99
N SER A 17 12.91 -12.26 12.39
CA SER A 17 12.61 -11.97 13.78
C SER A 17 12.71 -13.22 14.65
N LEU A 18 12.13 -14.33 14.21
CA LEU A 18 12.22 -15.61 14.91
C LEU A 18 13.65 -16.14 14.97
N ASN A 19 14.39 -16.08 13.87
CA ASN A 19 15.80 -16.50 13.83
C ASN A 19 16.67 -15.72 14.81
N ARG A 20 16.41 -14.41 14.95
CA ARG A 20 17.09 -13.56 15.94
C ARG A 20 16.80 -14.03 17.36
N LYS A 21 15.56 -14.31 17.71
CA LYS A 21 15.14 -14.81 19.03
C LYS A 21 15.77 -16.16 19.34
N ILE A 22 15.80 -17.06 18.37
CA ILE A 22 16.47 -18.36 18.49
C ILE A 22 17.97 -18.18 18.79
N ARG A 23 18.66 -17.33 18.06
CA ARG A 23 20.08 -17.04 18.28
C ARG A 23 20.34 -16.47 19.67
N LEU A 24 19.52 -15.52 20.10
CA LEU A 24 19.63 -14.93 21.45
C LEU A 24 19.38 -15.98 22.53
N SER A 25 18.34 -16.79 22.42
CA SER A 25 18.04 -17.84 23.39
C SER A 25 19.13 -18.89 23.46
N ASN A 26 19.72 -19.29 22.31
CA ASN A 26 20.85 -20.19 22.26
C ASN A 26 22.10 -19.57 22.94
N LEU A 27 22.36 -18.28 22.65
CA LEU A 27 23.50 -17.56 23.24
C LEU A 27 23.36 -17.52 24.78
N VAL A 28 22.20 -17.14 25.29
CA VAL A 28 21.95 -17.09 26.74
C VAL A 28 22.10 -18.48 27.37
N ALA A 29 21.56 -19.52 26.73
CA ALA A 29 21.68 -20.89 27.25
C ALA A 29 23.14 -21.36 27.27
N TRP A 30 23.96 -21.09 26.25
CA TRP A 30 25.37 -21.45 26.23
C TRP A 30 26.18 -20.65 27.25
N ILE A 31 25.93 -19.34 27.41
CA ILE A 31 26.57 -18.52 28.46
C ILE A 31 26.22 -19.09 29.83
N SER A 32 24.97 -19.45 30.10
CA SER A 32 24.52 -20.03 31.34
C SER A 32 25.24 -21.36 31.63
N LEU A 33 25.33 -22.25 30.62
CA LEU A 33 26.04 -23.55 30.77
C LEU A 33 27.54 -23.36 31.13
N ILE A 34 28.20 -22.41 30.51
CA ILE A 34 29.63 -22.15 30.75
C ILE A 34 29.81 -21.49 32.12
N VAL A 35 29.15 -20.35 32.35
CA VAL A 35 29.39 -19.53 33.55
C VAL A 35 28.98 -20.30 34.81
N ILE A 36 27.74 -20.81 34.83
CA ILE A 36 27.22 -21.53 36.02
C ILE A 36 27.90 -22.88 36.19
N GLY A 37 28.30 -23.54 35.09
CA GLY A 37 29.10 -24.74 35.12
C GLY A 37 30.44 -24.52 35.81
N CYS A 38 31.09 -23.37 35.63
CA CYS A 38 32.32 -22.99 36.32
C CYS A 38 32.11 -22.73 37.82
N TYR A 39 30.93 -22.24 38.23
CA TYR A 39 30.60 -22.00 39.64
C TYR A 39 30.24 -23.26 40.41
N THR A 40 29.71 -24.29 39.75
CA THR A 40 29.23 -25.51 40.44
C THR A 40 30.31 -26.24 41.23
N PRO A 41 31.56 -26.44 40.71
CA PRO A 41 32.68 -27.03 41.47
C PRO A 41 33.06 -26.22 42.72
N PHE A 42 32.93 -24.89 42.66
CA PHE A 42 33.19 -24.00 43.80
C PHE A 42 32.23 -24.30 44.96
N TYR A 43 30.90 -24.36 44.68
CA TYR A 43 29.92 -24.70 45.71
C TYR A 43 30.09 -26.11 46.25
N PHE A 44 30.55 -27.04 45.44
CA PHE A 44 30.89 -28.39 45.87
C PHE A 44 32.13 -28.41 46.81
N TYR A 45 33.17 -27.69 46.45
CA TYR A 45 34.39 -27.58 47.26
C TYR A 45 34.12 -26.98 48.65
N PHE A 46 33.24 -25.96 48.73
CA PHE A 46 32.89 -25.32 50.00
C PHE A 46 31.73 -26.01 50.73
N ASN A 47 31.38 -27.22 50.33
CA ASN A 47 30.32 -28.02 50.93
C ASN A 47 28.98 -27.25 51.07
N GLN A 48 28.58 -26.54 49.99
CA GLN A 48 27.36 -25.75 49.93
C GLN A 48 26.29 -26.46 49.05
N PRO A 49 25.52 -27.44 49.63
CA PRO A 49 24.61 -28.27 48.86
C PRO A 49 23.51 -27.47 48.19
N GLY A 50 23.02 -26.35 48.79
CA GLY A 50 22.03 -25.47 48.25
C GLY A 50 22.48 -24.86 46.92
N GLY A 51 23.72 -24.36 46.84
CA GLY A 51 24.28 -23.82 45.61
C GLY A 51 24.51 -24.87 44.53
N VAL A 52 24.92 -26.08 44.91
CA VAL A 52 25.06 -27.19 43.98
C VAL A 52 23.73 -27.57 43.35
N VAL A 53 22.66 -27.69 44.16
CA VAL A 53 21.33 -28.04 43.68
C VAL A 53 20.78 -26.91 42.77
N MET A 54 20.88 -25.66 43.19
CA MET A 54 20.44 -24.50 42.44
C MET A 54 21.13 -24.41 41.09
N ASN A 55 22.45 -24.46 41.04
CA ASN A 55 23.23 -24.44 39.79
C ASN A 55 22.90 -25.62 38.87
N SER A 56 22.86 -26.85 39.43
CA SER A 56 22.51 -28.04 38.65
C SER A 56 21.13 -27.95 38.03
N SER A 57 20.16 -27.44 38.77
CA SER A 57 18.78 -27.23 38.25
C SER A 57 18.73 -26.25 37.07
N PHE A 58 19.48 -25.13 37.13
CA PHE A 58 19.53 -24.15 36.05
C PHE A 58 20.36 -24.63 34.86
N LEU A 59 21.42 -25.40 35.06
CA LEU A 59 22.16 -26.06 33.98
C LEU A 59 21.26 -27.04 33.22
N VAL A 60 20.45 -27.83 33.93
CA VAL A 60 19.46 -28.73 33.32
C VAL A 60 18.40 -27.93 32.52
N ALA A 61 17.89 -26.84 33.08
CA ALA A 61 16.94 -25.98 32.37
C ALA A 61 17.55 -25.38 31.07
N SER A 62 18.83 -24.95 31.14
CA SER A 62 19.54 -24.43 29.96
C SER A 62 19.78 -25.51 28.89
N ALA A 63 20.08 -26.72 29.27
CA ALA A 63 20.21 -27.84 28.35
C ALA A 63 18.88 -28.24 27.71
N ILE A 64 17.80 -28.26 28.50
CA ILE A 64 16.44 -28.52 27.99
C ILE A 64 16.02 -27.40 26.99
N ASN A 65 16.36 -26.15 27.27
CA ASN A 65 16.09 -25.05 26.32
C ASN A 65 16.72 -25.32 24.95
N LEU A 66 18.00 -25.72 24.88
CA LEU A 66 18.66 -26.04 23.62
C LEU A 66 18.00 -27.21 22.88
N VAL A 67 17.52 -28.23 23.62
CA VAL A 67 16.77 -29.36 23.05
C VAL A 67 15.39 -28.93 22.51
N LEU A 68 14.64 -28.13 23.26
CA LEU A 68 13.35 -27.63 22.82
C LEU A 68 13.45 -26.77 21.57
N ILE A 69 14.45 -25.88 21.52
CA ILE A 69 14.74 -25.07 20.33
C ILE A 69 15.08 -25.96 19.12
N ARG A 70 15.90 -26.98 19.31
CA ARG A 70 16.22 -27.95 18.24
C ARG A 70 14.96 -28.69 17.76
N LYS A 71 14.03 -29.00 18.66
CA LYS A 71 12.72 -29.61 18.36
C LYS A 71 11.68 -28.61 17.85
N ARG A 72 12.02 -27.34 17.65
CA ARG A 72 11.15 -26.26 17.17
C ARG A 72 10.04 -25.84 18.14
N HIS A 73 10.17 -26.16 19.42
CA HIS A 73 9.26 -25.69 20.47
C HIS A 73 9.77 -24.35 21.05
N TYR A 74 9.79 -23.29 20.23
CA TYR A 74 10.44 -22.03 20.56
C TYR A 74 9.80 -21.29 21.72
N ILE A 75 8.45 -21.11 21.68
CA ILE A 75 7.74 -20.37 22.73
C ILE A 75 7.88 -21.06 24.10
N PRO A 76 7.63 -22.38 24.24
CA PRO A 76 7.87 -23.07 25.51
C PRO A 76 9.33 -22.97 25.98
N ALA A 77 10.29 -23.02 25.05
CA ALA A 77 11.70 -22.88 25.39
C ALA A 77 12.01 -21.50 26.01
N PHE A 78 11.50 -20.43 25.37
CA PHE A 78 11.71 -19.06 25.84
C PHE A 78 11.07 -18.83 27.22
N PHE A 79 9.83 -19.27 27.44
CA PHE A 79 9.15 -19.16 28.72
C PHE A 79 9.87 -19.94 29.83
N MET A 80 10.16 -21.20 29.57
CA MET A 80 10.83 -22.07 30.54
C MET A 80 12.18 -21.52 30.98
N HIS A 81 13.02 -21.14 30.02
CA HIS A 81 14.38 -20.67 30.32
C HIS A 81 14.36 -19.29 31.01
N SER A 82 13.48 -18.36 30.58
CA SER A 82 13.33 -17.06 31.23
C SER A 82 12.82 -17.21 32.67
N SER A 83 11.80 -18.05 32.90
CA SER A 83 11.26 -18.29 34.25
C SER A 83 12.28 -18.98 35.15
N ALA A 84 13.02 -19.97 34.63
CA ALA A 84 14.10 -20.62 35.36
C ALA A 84 15.21 -19.64 35.75
N GLY A 85 15.57 -18.69 34.90
CA GLY A 85 16.53 -17.63 35.19
C GLY A 85 16.09 -16.71 36.32
N PHE A 86 14.82 -16.25 36.31
CA PHE A 86 14.28 -15.48 37.43
C PHE A 86 14.30 -16.26 38.75
N LEU A 87 13.87 -17.53 38.75
CA LEU A 87 13.91 -18.38 39.93
C LEU A 87 15.30 -18.60 40.45
N TYR A 88 16.27 -18.77 39.55
CA TYR A 88 17.70 -18.92 39.89
C TYR A 88 18.22 -17.68 40.61
N PHE A 89 17.99 -16.47 40.10
CA PHE A 89 18.52 -15.25 40.71
C PHE A 89 17.77 -14.89 42.01
N ILE A 90 16.49 -15.14 42.11
CA ILE A 90 15.72 -15.00 43.34
C ILE A 90 16.22 -15.97 44.40
N GLY A 91 16.28 -17.25 44.07
CA GLY A 91 16.72 -18.31 44.97
C GLY A 91 18.14 -18.10 45.46
N GLY A 92 19.05 -17.71 44.58
CA GLY A 92 20.43 -17.38 44.92
C GLY A 92 20.58 -16.23 45.90
N THR A 93 19.78 -15.16 45.70
CA THR A 93 19.78 -14.00 46.62
C THR A 93 19.18 -14.36 47.98
N LEU A 94 18.13 -15.17 48.03
CA LEU A 94 17.55 -15.64 49.28
C LEU A 94 18.48 -16.59 50.04
N LEU A 95 19.17 -17.47 49.35
CA LEU A 95 20.08 -18.45 49.95
C LEU A 95 21.36 -17.79 50.48
N TYR A 96 21.97 -16.89 49.74
CA TYR A 96 23.31 -16.38 50.00
C TYR A 96 23.36 -14.89 50.35
N GLY A 97 22.23 -14.17 50.28
CA GLY A 97 22.16 -12.75 50.60
C GLY A 97 22.44 -11.84 49.40
N ILE A 98 22.21 -10.55 49.60
CA ILE A 98 22.37 -9.51 48.58
C ILE A 98 23.86 -9.24 48.26
N GLU A 99 24.77 -9.55 49.16
CA GLU A 99 26.22 -9.39 48.98
C GLU A 99 26.76 -10.16 47.77
N THR A 100 26.01 -11.18 47.32
CA THR A 100 26.34 -11.93 46.10
C THR A 100 26.05 -11.17 44.81
N ASN A 101 25.36 -10.06 44.86
CA ASN A 101 24.95 -9.24 43.70
C ASN A 101 24.10 -9.98 42.67
N LEU A 102 23.53 -11.16 42.94
CA LEU A 102 22.73 -11.95 42.01
C LEU A 102 21.39 -11.25 41.62
N HIS A 103 20.82 -10.47 42.53
CA HIS A 103 19.59 -9.73 42.26
C HIS A 103 19.69 -8.73 41.10
N PHE A 104 20.91 -8.21 40.80
CA PHE A 104 21.11 -7.30 39.66
C PHE A 104 20.93 -7.98 38.30
N TYR A 105 21.08 -9.30 38.22
CA TYR A 105 20.85 -10.03 36.97
C TYR A 105 19.41 -10.02 36.52
N MET A 106 18.44 -9.64 37.37
CA MET A 106 17.04 -9.43 36.98
C MET A 106 16.90 -8.35 35.92
N LEU A 107 17.79 -7.33 35.92
CA LEU A 107 17.81 -6.29 34.89
C LEU A 107 18.16 -6.89 33.50
N ILE A 108 19.15 -7.78 33.45
CA ILE A 108 19.48 -8.49 32.20
C ILE A 108 18.35 -9.40 31.75
N MET A 109 17.68 -10.07 32.71
CA MET A 109 16.52 -10.90 32.38
C MET A 109 15.38 -10.08 31.78
N CYS A 110 15.11 -8.85 32.23
CA CYS A 110 14.13 -7.94 31.61
C CYS A 110 14.53 -7.60 30.16
N MET A 111 15.82 -7.36 29.90
CA MET A 111 16.31 -7.09 28.56
C MET A 111 16.16 -8.30 27.63
N ILE A 112 16.48 -9.50 28.13
CA ILE A 112 16.33 -10.77 27.38
C ILE A 112 14.87 -11.02 27.05
N VAL A 113 13.97 -10.91 28.03
CA VAL A 113 12.52 -11.13 27.88
C VAL A 113 11.92 -10.13 26.87
N SER A 114 12.29 -8.84 26.95
CA SER A 114 11.81 -7.82 26.02
C SER A 114 12.19 -8.10 24.55
N THR A 115 13.25 -8.89 24.35
CA THR A 115 13.74 -9.28 23.01
C THR A 115 13.11 -10.59 22.53
N LEU A 116 12.87 -11.54 23.44
CA LEU A 116 12.34 -12.85 23.09
C LEU A 116 10.83 -12.84 22.80
N PHE A 117 10.07 -11.98 23.45
CA PHE A 117 8.61 -11.93 23.35
C PHE A 117 8.15 -10.69 22.57
N ASP A 118 7.09 -10.86 21.73
CA ASP A 118 6.45 -9.73 21.00
C ASP A 118 5.22 -9.21 21.77
N ASN A 119 4.65 -10.05 22.63
CA ASN A 119 3.44 -9.72 23.36
C ASN A 119 3.76 -8.71 24.48
N ARG A 120 3.24 -7.49 24.35
CA ARG A 120 3.45 -6.40 25.31
C ARG A 120 3.00 -6.77 26.73
N VAL A 121 1.91 -7.52 26.86
CA VAL A 121 1.39 -7.95 28.18
C VAL A 121 2.39 -8.88 28.85
N VAL A 122 2.96 -9.85 28.11
CA VAL A 122 3.97 -10.77 28.63
C VAL A 122 5.22 -9.99 29.09
N ILE A 123 5.71 -9.08 28.24
CA ILE A 123 6.90 -8.26 28.56
C ILE A 123 6.65 -7.43 29.82
N GLN A 124 5.53 -6.71 29.89
CA GLN A 124 5.16 -5.87 31.03
C GLN A 124 5.00 -6.69 32.30
N SER A 125 4.38 -7.88 32.23
CA SER A 125 4.23 -8.77 33.38
C SER A 125 5.58 -9.22 33.94
N TYR A 126 6.52 -9.59 33.09
CA TYR A 126 7.87 -9.96 33.53
C TYR A 126 8.63 -8.78 34.13
N ILE A 127 8.53 -7.58 33.54
CA ILE A 127 9.20 -6.36 34.05
C ILE A 127 8.61 -5.99 35.42
N LEU A 128 7.28 -5.95 35.56
CA LEU A 128 6.64 -5.64 36.83
C LEU A 128 6.99 -6.68 37.91
N PHE A 129 7.00 -7.97 37.54
CA PHE A 129 7.46 -9.03 38.44
C PHE A 129 8.90 -8.84 38.87
N ALA A 130 9.81 -8.53 37.94
CA ALA A 130 11.22 -8.30 38.24
C ALA A 130 11.42 -7.10 39.17
N ILE A 131 10.75 -5.98 38.91
CA ILE A 131 10.81 -4.77 39.74
C ILE A 131 10.27 -5.07 41.16
N GLY A 132 9.09 -5.66 41.26
CA GLY A 132 8.48 -6.01 42.54
C GLY A 132 9.34 -6.96 43.33
N THR A 133 9.88 -7.98 42.68
CA THR A 133 10.78 -8.95 43.35
C THR A 133 12.11 -8.34 43.75
N PHE A 134 12.68 -7.43 42.92
CA PHE A 134 13.93 -6.72 43.26
C PHE A 134 13.77 -5.93 44.58
N PHE A 135 12.72 -5.12 44.69
CA PHE A 135 12.45 -4.37 45.91
C PHE A 135 12.07 -5.25 47.09
N ALA A 136 11.35 -6.34 46.86
CA ALA A 136 11.01 -7.31 47.88
C ALA A 136 12.26 -8.01 48.45
N LEU A 137 13.25 -8.33 47.60
CA LEU A 137 14.53 -8.91 48.04
C LEU A 137 15.38 -7.92 48.85
N LEU A 138 15.40 -6.63 48.46
CA LEU A 138 16.06 -5.58 49.24
C LEU A 138 15.43 -5.43 50.61
N TRP A 139 14.08 -5.28 50.66
CA TRP A 139 13.35 -5.18 51.92
C TRP A 139 13.55 -6.40 52.79
N TRP A 140 13.52 -7.63 52.19
CA TRP A 140 13.75 -8.89 52.93
C TRP A 140 15.18 -8.91 53.52
N SER A 141 16.19 -8.50 52.80
CA SER A 141 17.58 -8.52 53.28
C SER A 141 17.83 -7.56 54.45
N ASP A 142 17.04 -6.49 54.56
CA ASP A 142 17.13 -5.56 55.70
C ASP A 142 16.51 -6.12 56.98
N HIS A 143 15.60 -7.11 56.86
CA HIS A 143 14.80 -7.61 57.97
C HIS A 143 15.11 -9.06 58.36
N TYR A 144 15.72 -9.81 57.44
CA TYR A 144 15.97 -11.23 57.63
C TYR A 144 17.40 -11.59 57.22
N GLN A 145 17.92 -12.63 57.89
CA GLN A 145 19.22 -13.20 57.50
C GLN A 145 19.08 -14.17 56.32
N PRO A 146 20.11 -14.30 55.46
CA PRO A 146 20.12 -15.34 54.41
C PRO A 146 19.88 -16.73 55.00
N PHE A 147 19.25 -17.61 54.21
CA PHE A 147 18.99 -18.99 54.65
C PHE A 147 20.26 -19.79 54.92
N ILE A 148 21.36 -19.43 54.31
CA ILE A 148 22.68 -20.00 54.55
C ILE A 148 23.53 -18.94 55.23
N THR A 149 23.82 -19.11 56.53
CA THR A 149 24.79 -18.28 57.24
C THR A 149 26.18 -18.71 56.91
N ILE A 150 26.95 -17.83 56.34
CA ILE A 150 28.34 -18.05 55.96
C ILE A 150 29.21 -17.80 57.17
N GLU A 151 30.04 -18.79 57.54
CA GLU A 151 30.99 -18.67 58.65
C GLU A 151 31.94 -17.49 58.42
N LYS A 152 32.40 -16.83 59.51
CA LYS A 152 33.18 -15.61 59.51
C LYS A 152 34.43 -15.69 58.62
N GLU A 153 35.03 -16.90 58.48
CA GLU A 153 36.19 -17.17 57.63
C GLU A 153 35.84 -17.14 56.11
N MET A 154 34.60 -17.40 55.76
CA MET A 154 34.15 -17.37 54.36
C MET A 154 33.60 -16.00 53.93
N LYS A 155 33.51 -14.99 54.80
CA LYS A 155 32.99 -13.67 54.46
C LYS A 155 33.83 -12.95 53.39
N GLN A 156 35.13 -13.21 53.32
CA GLN A 156 35.98 -12.71 52.24
C GLN A 156 35.70 -13.40 50.90
N ALA A 157 35.35 -14.67 50.92
CA ALA A 157 34.96 -15.41 49.74
C ALA A 157 33.57 -14.92 49.19
N GLU A 158 32.63 -14.57 50.06
CA GLU A 158 31.34 -13.98 49.67
C GLU A 158 31.53 -12.65 48.93
N LEU A 159 32.34 -11.76 49.46
CA LEU A 159 32.65 -10.48 48.82
C LEU A 159 33.36 -10.70 47.47
N LEU A 160 34.26 -11.69 47.37
CA LEU A 160 34.90 -12.07 46.12
C LEU A 160 33.87 -12.56 45.10
N ILE A 161 32.95 -13.44 45.53
CA ILE A 161 31.83 -13.90 44.65
C ILE A 161 31.00 -12.75 44.18
N GLY A 162 30.59 -11.82 45.05
CA GLY A 162 29.85 -10.66 44.72
C GLY A 162 30.53 -9.79 43.65
N ASN A 163 31.83 -9.55 43.82
CA ASN A 163 32.64 -8.79 42.84
C ASN A 163 32.78 -9.52 41.50
N VAL A 164 32.96 -10.84 41.51
CA VAL A 164 32.99 -11.65 40.29
C VAL A 164 31.66 -11.68 39.58
N ASN A 165 30.54 -11.78 40.29
CA ASN A 165 29.22 -11.67 39.75
C ASN A 165 28.99 -10.30 39.10
N LEU A 166 29.40 -9.22 39.78
CA LEU A 166 29.28 -7.86 39.23
C LEU A 166 30.11 -7.69 37.95
N PHE A 167 31.35 -8.24 37.92
CA PHE A 167 32.16 -8.26 36.71
C PHE A 167 31.44 -8.97 35.55
N PHE A 168 30.95 -10.20 35.77
CA PHE A 168 30.22 -10.92 34.73
C PHE A 168 28.92 -10.20 34.31
N LEU A 169 28.21 -9.52 35.22
CA LEU A 169 27.08 -8.69 34.89
C LEU A 169 27.44 -7.62 33.86
N PHE A 170 28.54 -6.88 34.06
CA PHE A 170 29.02 -5.89 33.11
C PHE A 170 29.45 -6.50 31.78
N VAL A 171 30.13 -7.65 31.80
CA VAL A 171 30.52 -8.35 30.57
C VAL A 171 29.28 -8.79 29.78
N ILE A 172 28.31 -9.42 30.42
CA ILE A 172 27.09 -9.89 29.76
C ILE A 172 26.29 -8.73 29.22
N ALA A 173 26.12 -7.64 30.00
CA ALA A 173 25.43 -6.44 29.56
C ALA A 173 26.11 -5.81 28.33
N SER A 174 27.45 -5.73 28.35
CA SER A 174 28.23 -5.20 27.23
C SER A 174 28.09 -6.06 25.97
N LEU A 175 28.16 -7.38 26.10
CA LEU A 175 27.94 -8.30 24.99
C LEU A 175 26.51 -8.20 24.42
N PHE A 176 25.52 -8.02 25.28
CA PHE A 176 24.14 -7.82 24.89
C PHE A 176 23.96 -6.50 24.08
N ILE A 177 24.57 -5.41 24.58
CA ILE A 177 24.55 -4.12 23.88
C ILE A 177 25.22 -4.22 22.50
N LEU A 178 26.37 -4.87 22.41
CA LEU A 178 27.07 -5.10 21.15
C LEU A 178 26.23 -5.95 20.17
N PHE A 179 25.60 -7.00 20.67
CA PHE A 179 24.70 -7.84 19.87
C PHE A 179 23.56 -7.01 19.31
N PHE A 180 22.90 -6.20 20.16
CA PHE A 180 21.78 -5.36 19.77
C PHE A 180 22.17 -4.28 18.76
N LYS A 181 23.31 -3.62 19.00
CA LYS A 181 23.86 -2.61 18.09
C LYS A 181 24.11 -3.19 16.69
N ASN A 182 24.76 -4.36 16.63
CA ASN A 182 25.07 -5.00 15.35
C ASN A 182 23.78 -5.44 14.61
N ASP A 183 22.80 -5.94 15.34
CA ASP A 183 21.52 -6.34 14.78
C ASP A 183 20.73 -5.13 14.24
N MET A 184 20.70 -4.04 15.01
CA MET A 184 20.08 -2.78 14.60
C MET A 184 20.72 -2.21 13.32
N LEU A 185 22.04 -2.17 13.27
CA LEU A 185 22.76 -1.71 12.08
C LEU A 185 22.44 -2.57 10.85
N ARG A 186 22.43 -3.89 10.97
CA ARG A 186 22.05 -4.79 9.88
C ARG A 186 20.63 -4.55 9.41
N SER A 187 19.70 -4.32 10.34
CA SER A 187 18.30 -4.01 10.01
C SER A 187 18.18 -2.69 9.25
N GLN A 188 18.89 -1.65 9.69
CA GLN A 188 18.92 -0.36 9.02
C GLN A 188 19.48 -0.46 7.59
N TYR A 189 20.58 -1.17 7.39
CA TYR A 189 21.15 -1.39 6.06
C TYR A 189 20.14 -2.03 5.09
N ARG A 190 19.42 -3.05 5.53
CA ARG A 190 18.39 -3.71 4.69
C ARG A 190 17.22 -2.81 4.34
N VAL A 191 16.71 -2.05 5.33
CA VAL A 191 15.64 -1.10 5.07
C VAL A 191 16.08 -0.06 4.04
N THR A 192 17.31 0.44 4.15
CA THR A 192 17.87 1.40 3.20
C THR A 192 18.02 0.79 1.79
N GLU A 193 18.53 -0.44 1.71
CA GLU A 193 18.67 -1.17 0.44
C GLU A 193 17.30 -1.43 -0.22
N GLN A 194 16.33 -1.92 0.54
CA GLN A 194 14.97 -2.14 0.04
C GLN A 194 14.33 -0.84 -0.43
N LYS A 195 14.53 0.26 0.30
CA LYS A 195 14.02 1.57 -0.10
C LYS A 195 14.64 2.01 -1.43
N ALA A 196 15.95 1.87 -1.60
CA ALA A 196 16.63 2.21 -2.85
C ALA A 196 16.12 1.37 -4.04
N ILE A 197 15.88 0.05 -3.84
CA ILE A 197 15.30 -0.82 -4.88
C ILE A 197 13.87 -0.40 -5.24
N ILE A 198 13.04 -0.07 -4.25
CA ILE A 198 11.66 0.39 -4.49
C ILE A 198 11.67 1.73 -5.24
N GLU A 199 12.53 2.67 -4.83
CA GLU A 199 12.67 3.97 -5.51
C GLU A 199 13.12 3.81 -6.97
N ALA A 200 14.08 2.92 -7.24
CA ALA A 200 14.51 2.62 -8.60
C ALA A 200 13.36 2.03 -9.44
N LYS A 201 12.66 1.01 -8.92
CA LYS A 201 11.51 0.42 -9.61
C LYS A 201 10.37 1.40 -9.86
N ASN A 202 10.10 2.28 -8.90
CA ASN A 202 9.06 3.31 -9.06
C ASN A 202 9.46 4.31 -10.16
N ARG A 203 10.74 4.67 -10.26
CA ARG A 203 11.24 5.53 -11.33
C ARG A 203 11.06 4.88 -12.70
N ASP A 204 11.51 3.64 -12.86
CA ASP A 204 11.38 2.88 -14.12
C ASP A 204 9.90 2.76 -14.55
N LEU A 205 9.01 2.48 -13.58
CA LEU A 205 7.57 2.40 -13.82
C LEU A 205 7.01 3.77 -14.26
N THR A 206 7.38 4.85 -13.57
CA THR A 206 6.93 6.21 -13.90
C THR A 206 7.40 6.62 -15.28
N GLU A 207 8.66 6.34 -15.65
CA GLU A 207 9.21 6.61 -16.99
C GLU A 207 8.45 5.84 -18.07
N SER A 208 8.10 4.58 -17.81
CA SER A 208 7.32 3.76 -18.73
C SER A 208 5.90 4.30 -18.94
N ILE A 209 5.24 4.78 -17.87
CA ILE A 209 3.90 5.39 -17.95
C ILE A 209 3.98 6.75 -18.68
N GLN A 210 5.02 7.55 -18.43
CA GLN A 210 5.24 8.81 -19.17
C GLN A 210 5.46 8.57 -20.67
N TYR A 211 6.11 7.45 -21.01
CA TYR A 211 6.24 7.08 -22.43
C TYR A 211 4.89 6.69 -23.03
N ALA A 212 4.06 5.91 -22.31
CA ALA A 212 2.69 5.60 -22.72
C ALA A 212 1.83 6.86 -22.89
N GLN A 213 1.97 7.84 -21.99
CA GLN A 213 1.31 9.15 -22.10
C GLN A 213 1.68 9.87 -23.39
N ARG A 214 2.96 9.88 -23.76
CA ARG A 214 3.40 10.51 -25.02
C ARG A 214 2.79 9.84 -26.24
N ILE A 215 2.66 8.52 -26.23
CA ILE A 215 1.98 7.80 -27.32
C ILE A 215 0.50 8.18 -27.37
N GLN A 216 -0.20 8.18 -26.24
CA GLN A 216 -1.60 8.55 -26.16
C GLN A 216 -1.85 9.97 -26.65
N LEU A 217 -1.06 10.95 -26.17
CA LEU A 217 -1.17 12.34 -26.59
C LEU A 217 -0.86 12.55 -28.10
N ALA A 218 0.01 11.73 -28.68
CA ALA A 218 0.31 11.78 -30.12
C ALA A 218 -0.86 11.28 -30.99
N LEU A 219 -1.74 10.45 -30.44
CA LEU A 219 -2.93 9.93 -31.13
C LEU A 219 -4.15 10.85 -30.98
N LEU A 220 -4.19 11.65 -29.90
CA LEU A 220 -5.26 12.61 -29.70
C LEU A 220 -5.16 13.74 -30.75
N PRO A 221 -6.24 14.06 -31.46
CA PRO A 221 -6.22 15.14 -32.44
C PRO A 221 -6.02 16.50 -31.79
N GLY A 222 -5.32 17.41 -32.47
CA GLY A 222 -5.26 18.80 -32.03
C GLY A 222 -6.64 19.46 -32.11
N ILE A 223 -7.02 20.27 -31.14
CA ILE A 223 -8.30 21.03 -31.14
C ILE A 223 -8.32 22.16 -32.17
N ASN A 224 -7.17 22.61 -32.66
CA ASN A 224 -7.07 23.76 -33.56
C ASN A 224 -7.87 23.61 -34.85
N PRO A 225 -7.88 22.46 -35.56
CA PRO A 225 -8.71 22.30 -36.76
C PRO A 225 -10.21 22.47 -36.45
N LEU A 226 -10.68 21.99 -35.31
CA LEU A 226 -12.06 22.17 -34.88
C LEU A 226 -12.37 23.65 -34.58
N LYS A 227 -11.45 24.36 -33.89
CA LYS A 227 -11.57 25.81 -33.63
C LYS A 227 -11.51 26.68 -34.89
N GLN A 228 -10.80 26.24 -35.91
CA GLN A 228 -10.75 26.96 -37.22
C GLN A 228 -12.08 26.85 -37.96
N GLN A 229 -12.73 25.67 -37.92
CA GLN A 229 -14.02 25.47 -38.58
C GLN A 229 -15.19 26.01 -37.75
N PHE A 230 -15.14 25.80 -36.42
CA PHE A 230 -16.15 26.24 -35.46
C PHE A 230 -15.51 27.17 -34.41
N PRO A 231 -15.37 28.48 -34.73
CA PRO A 231 -14.87 29.46 -33.77
C PRO A 231 -15.67 29.51 -32.47
N GLY A 232 -14.98 29.53 -31.34
CA GLY A 232 -15.63 29.46 -30.03
C GLY A 232 -15.76 28.02 -29.48
N SER A 233 -15.34 27.00 -30.24
CA SER A 233 -15.23 25.63 -29.69
C SER A 233 -14.11 25.55 -28.68
N PHE A 234 -14.27 24.67 -27.67
CA PHE A 234 -13.28 24.46 -26.62
C PHE A 234 -13.11 22.98 -26.28
N LEU A 235 -12.03 22.67 -25.60
CA LEU A 235 -11.74 21.37 -25.02
C LEU A 235 -11.27 21.56 -23.59
N TYR A 236 -11.94 20.90 -22.65
CA TYR A 236 -11.45 20.69 -21.30
C TYR A 236 -11.11 19.21 -21.13
N TYR A 237 -9.81 18.92 -21.01
CA TYR A 237 -9.30 17.56 -20.87
C TYR A 237 -8.36 17.48 -19.67
N SER A 238 -8.79 16.77 -18.65
CA SER A 238 -8.08 16.65 -17.36
C SER A 238 -7.99 15.20 -16.95
N PRO A 239 -6.94 14.49 -17.33
CA PRO A 239 -6.68 13.14 -16.83
C PRO A 239 -6.51 13.13 -15.32
N LYS A 240 -7.00 12.06 -14.66
CA LYS A 240 -6.77 11.82 -13.24
C LYS A 240 -5.34 11.39 -12.96
N ASP A 241 -4.82 10.52 -13.80
CA ASP A 241 -3.46 9.97 -13.72
C ASP A 241 -2.58 10.52 -14.85
N LEU A 242 -1.38 9.97 -15.04
CA LEU A 242 -0.50 10.34 -16.15
C LEU A 242 -1.11 10.02 -17.54
N VAL A 243 -1.94 8.99 -17.60
CA VAL A 243 -2.65 8.54 -18.81
C VAL A 243 -4.13 8.45 -18.50
N SER A 244 -5.00 8.53 -19.50
CA SER A 244 -6.45 8.66 -19.35
C SER A 244 -7.21 7.53 -20.03
N GLY A 245 -8.29 7.06 -19.39
CA GLY A 245 -9.31 6.25 -20.04
C GLY A 245 -10.18 7.07 -20.98
N ASP A 246 -10.39 8.34 -20.63
CA ASP A 246 -11.13 9.25 -21.47
C ASP A 246 -10.33 9.67 -22.70
N PHE A 247 -11.06 9.86 -23.79
CA PHE A 247 -10.47 10.39 -25.01
C PHE A 247 -11.47 11.23 -25.80
N TYR A 248 -10.95 12.04 -26.69
CA TYR A 248 -11.72 12.69 -27.73
C TYR A 248 -11.11 12.37 -29.10
N TRP A 249 -11.96 12.45 -30.12
CA TRP A 249 -11.56 12.19 -31.48
C TRP A 249 -12.28 13.14 -32.43
N THR A 250 -11.57 13.67 -33.42
CA THR A 250 -12.12 14.52 -34.46
C THR A 250 -11.62 14.08 -35.82
N TYR A 251 -12.48 14.09 -36.83
CA TYR A 251 -12.12 13.77 -38.18
C TYR A 251 -12.87 14.67 -39.17
N PHE A 252 -12.21 15.10 -40.21
CA PHE A 252 -12.72 16.05 -41.19
C PHE A 252 -12.74 15.40 -42.58
N THR A 253 -13.90 15.40 -43.23
CA THR A 253 -14.03 15.12 -44.65
C THR A 253 -14.35 16.44 -45.36
N GLY A 254 -14.35 16.44 -46.68
CA GLY A 254 -14.73 17.66 -47.41
C GLY A 254 -16.19 18.16 -47.14
N LYS A 255 -17.07 17.31 -46.61
CA LYS A 255 -18.50 17.61 -46.33
C LYS A 255 -18.84 17.56 -44.84
N TYR A 256 -18.20 16.67 -44.09
CA TYR A 256 -18.61 16.37 -42.70
C TYR A 256 -17.48 16.56 -41.71
N THR A 257 -17.84 17.06 -40.52
CA THR A 257 -16.98 17.08 -39.34
C THR A 257 -17.50 16.07 -38.33
N PHE A 258 -16.65 15.14 -37.93
CA PHE A 258 -16.95 14.16 -36.89
C PHE A 258 -16.26 14.57 -35.59
N VAL A 259 -17.01 14.45 -34.50
CA VAL A 259 -16.49 14.66 -33.15
C VAL A 259 -17.02 13.56 -32.24
N ALA A 260 -16.12 12.92 -31.52
CA ALA A 260 -16.47 11.92 -30.50
C ALA A 260 -15.82 12.24 -29.18
N VAL A 261 -16.49 11.87 -28.09
CA VAL A 261 -15.95 11.80 -26.73
C VAL A 261 -16.27 10.43 -26.18
N GLY A 262 -15.27 9.75 -25.70
CA GLY A 262 -15.38 8.40 -25.15
C GLY A 262 -14.80 8.32 -23.74
N ASP A 263 -15.47 7.54 -22.91
CA ASP A 263 -15.11 7.18 -21.54
C ASP A 263 -14.92 5.67 -21.50
N CYS A 264 -13.68 5.21 -21.31
CA CYS A 264 -13.36 3.79 -21.32
C CYS A 264 -13.47 3.18 -19.93
N THR A 265 -13.86 1.89 -19.87
CA THR A 265 -13.86 1.16 -18.60
C THR A 265 -12.45 1.14 -18.00
N GLY A 266 -12.35 1.62 -16.74
CA GLY A 266 -11.11 1.68 -15.99
C GLY A 266 -10.28 2.93 -16.26
N HIS A 267 -9.43 3.28 -15.30
CA HIS A 267 -8.53 4.44 -15.37
C HIS A 267 -7.06 4.01 -15.41
N GLY A 268 -6.15 4.96 -15.62
CA GLY A 268 -4.72 4.71 -15.72
C GLY A 268 -4.36 3.87 -16.96
N VAL A 269 -3.37 2.99 -16.86
CA VAL A 269 -2.83 2.26 -18.02
C VAL A 269 -3.86 1.39 -18.76
N PRO A 270 -4.72 0.60 -18.09
CA PRO A 270 -5.76 -0.18 -18.79
C PRO A 270 -6.73 0.70 -19.57
N GLY A 271 -7.27 1.78 -18.97
CA GLY A 271 -8.13 2.73 -19.64
C GLY A 271 -7.45 3.40 -20.84
N ALA A 272 -6.17 3.78 -20.68
CA ALA A 272 -5.38 4.39 -21.76
C ALA A 272 -5.19 3.45 -22.97
N LEU A 273 -5.01 2.16 -22.75
CA LEU A 273 -4.94 1.18 -23.84
C LEU A 273 -6.28 1.06 -24.58
N MET A 274 -7.39 1.11 -23.84
CA MET A 274 -8.73 1.12 -24.42
C MET A 274 -8.99 2.39 -25.23
N SER A 275 -8.58 3.56 -24.74
CA SER A 275 -8.73 4.83 -25.47
C SER A 275 -7.91 4.85 -26.75
N VAL A 276 -6.66 4.38 -26.72
CA VAL A 276 -5.81 4.22 -27.91
C VAL A 276 -6.46 3.29 -28.94
N MET A 277 -7.02 2.18 -28.51
CA MET A 277 -7.77 1.25 -29.36
C MET A 277 -9.00 1.93 -29.97
N GLY A 278 -9.79 2.63 -29.17
CA GLY A 278 -10.98 3.37 -29.63
C GLY A 278 -10.66 4.41 -30.70
N ILE A 279 -9.63 5.25 -30.46
CA ILE A 279 -9.17 6.24 -31.42
C ILE A 279 -8.72 5.60 -32.74
N SER A 280 -7.94 4.52 -32.64
CA SER A 280 -7.41 3.81 -33.83
C SER A 280 -8.53 3.19 -34.66
N LEU A 281 -9.50 2.52 -34.01
CA LEU A 281 -10.64 1.90 -34.67
C LEU A 281 -11.56 2.94 -35.28
N LEU A 282 -11.86 4.06 -34.59
CA LEU A 282 -12.66 5.16 -35.16
C LEU A 282 -12.01 5.70 -36.43
N THR A 283 -10.70 5.90 -36.41
CA THR A 283 -9.97 6.38 -37.58
C THR A 283 -10.04 5.37 -38.71
N GLU A 284 -9.82 4.08 -38.44
CA GLU A 284 -9.93 3.02 -39.46
C GLU A 284 -11.32 2.94 -40.07
N ILE A 285 -12.37 2.99 -39.27
CA ILE A 285 -13.77 2.89 -39.71
C ILE A 285 -14.13 4.05 -40.63
N VAL A 286 -13.80 5.28 -40.23
CA VAL A 286 -14.22 6.47 -41.00
C VAL A 286 -13.28 6.73 -42.17
N GLU A 287 -11.96 6.61 -42.01
CA GLU A 287 -11.01 6.93 -43.05
C GLU A 287 -10.87 5.81 -44.09
N ASN A 288 -10.71 4.56 -43.64
CA ASN A 288 -10.42 3.43 -44.52
C ASN A 288 -11.67 2.72 -45.02
N LYS A 289 -12.62 2.38 -44.10
CA LYS A 289 -13.86 1.70 -44.48
C LYS A 289 -14.89 2.65 -45.06
N ARG A 290 -14.71 3.97 -44.94
CA ARG A 290 -15.62 5.01 -45.45
C ARG A 290 -17.05 4.90 -44.89
N ILE A 291 -17.20 4.38 -43.68
CA ILE A 291 -18.48 4.36 -42.97
C ILE A 291 -18.69 5.72 -42.32
N LEU A 292 -19.79 6.40 -42.71
CA LEU A 292 -20.04 7.79 -42.34
C LEU A 292 -21.31 7.98 -41.46
N GLU A 293 -22.10 6.94 -41.29
CA GLU A 293 -23.31 7.03 -40.44
C GLU A 293 -22.98 6.73 -38.99
N PRO A 294 -23.25 7.64 -38.02
CA PRO A 294 -22.87 7.51 -36.64
C PRO A 294 -23.27 6.20 -35.95
N ALA A 295 -24.49 5.73 -36.18
CA ALA A 295 -24.92 4.45 -35.58
C ALA A 295 -24.16 3.24 -36.13
N GLU A 296 -23.83 3.27 -37.43
CA GLU A 296 -23.05 2.21 -38.06
C GLU A 296 -21.58 2.25 -37.59
N ILE A 297 -21.00 3.46 -37.40
CA ILE A 297 -19.66 3.64 -36.83
C ILE A 297 -19.60 3.03 -35.41
N LEU A 298 -20.59 3.33 -34.52
CA LEU A 298 -20.62 2.74 -33.18
C LEU A 298 -20.79 1.21 -33.22
N GLY A 299 -21.57 0.68 -34.17
CA GLY A 299 -21.72 -0.75 -34.39
C GLY A 299 -20.42 -1.45 -34.78
N GLU A 300 -19.70 -0.87 -35.75
CA GLU A 300 -18.42 -1.39 -36.21
C GLU A 300 -17.32 -1.25 -35.13
N LEU A 301 -17.29 -0.13 -34.39
CA LEU A 301 -16.40 0.06 -33.27
C LEU A 301 -16.60 -1.00 -32.20
N ARG A 302 -17.86 -1.28 -31.85
CA ARG A 302 -18.22 -2.35 -30.91
C ARG A 302 -17.74 -3.72 -31.41
N ASN A 303 -17.97 -4.03 -32.65
CA ASN A 303 -17.53 -5.29 -33.27
C ASN A 303 -16.00 -5.40 -33.22
N GLY A 304 -15.28 -4.32 -33.52
CA GLY A 304 -13.83 -4.24 -33.43
C GLY A 304 -13.30 -4.49 -32.02
N ILE A 305 -13.90 -3.87 -31.00
CA ILE A 305 -13.53 -4.08 -29.60
C ILE A 305 -13.78 -5.53 -29.17
N ILE A 306 -15.00 -6.05 -29.42
CA ILE A 306 -15.32 -7.43 -29.08
C ILE A 306 -14.36 -8.40 -29.75
N HIS A 307 -14.06 -8.21 -31.05
CA HIS A 307 -13.13 -9.08 -31.78
C HIS A 307 -11.69 -9.03 -31.24
N ALA A 308 -11.24 -7.87 -30.76
CA ALA A 308 -9.91 -7.70 -30.18
C ALA A 308 -9.74 -8.57 -28.91
N PHE A 309 -10.79 -8.72 -28.11
CA PHE A 309 -10.78 -9.51 -26.87
C PHE A 309 -11.22 -10.97 -27.04
N ASP A 310 -11.91 -11.32 -28.13
CA ASP A 310 -12.50 -12.66 -28.36
C ASP A 310 -11.59 -13.59 -29.16
N LYS A 311 -10.31 -13.66 -28.85
CA LYS A 311 -9.37 -14.56 -29.55
C LYS A 311 -9.57 -16.05 -29.28
N GLU A 312 -10.33 -16.43 -28.23
CA GLU A 312 -10.53 -17.82 -27.81
C GLU A 312 -11.98 -18.20 -27.46
N GLY A 313 -12.98 -17.40 -27.87
CA GLY A 313 -14.38 -17.62 -27.49
C GLY A 313 -14.70 -17.34 -26.01
N LYS A 314 -13.85 -16.55 -25.35
CA LYS A 314 -13.99 -16.16 -23.93
C LYS A 314 -14.46 -14.70 -23.75
N SER A 315 -15.10 -14.13 -24.75
CA SER A 315 -15.58 -12.74 -24.72
C SER A 315 -16.46 -12.39 -23.50
N SER A 316 -17.09 -13.39 -22.89
CA SER A 316 -17.92 -13.19 -21.70
C SER A 316 -17.13 -12.92 -20.40
N GLU A 317 -15.83 -13.18 -20.38
CA GLU A 317 -14.95 -12.89 -19.23
C GLU A 317 -14.49 -11.42 -19.21
N TYR A 318 -14.41 -10.78 -20.39
CA TYR A 318 -13.98 -9.40 -20.54
C TYR A 318 -15.19 -8.50 -20.81
N LYS A 319 -15.56 -7.71 -19.81
CA LYS A 319 -16.68 -6.75 -19.88
C LYS A 319 -16.21 -5.35 -20.25
N ASP A 320 -15.04 -5.25 -20.85
CA ASP A 320 -14.45 -3.97 -21.18
C ASP A 320 -15.12 -3.34 -22.39
N GLY A 321 -15.27 -2.05 -22.36
CA GLY A 321 -15.94 -1.26 -23.38
C GLY A 321 -15.75 0.22 -23.14
N MET A 322 -16.59 1.00 -23.77
CA MET A 322 -16.61 2.45 -23.56
C MET A 322 -18.00 3.02 -23.68
N ASP A 323 -18.27 4.08 -22.96
CA ASP A 323 -19.39 4.96 -23.16
C ASP A 323 -18.97 6.06 -24.13
N LEU A 324 -19.69 6.27 -25.22
CA LEU A 324 -19.22 7.10 -26.29
C LEU A 324 -20.35 7.88 -26.94
N SER A 325 -20.14 9.18 -27.12
CA SER A 325 -20.98 10.07 -27.92
C SER A 325 -20.27 10.43 -29.22
N LEU A 326 -20.92 10.26 -30.35
CA LEU A 326 -20.43 10.60 -31.69
C LEU A 326 -21.40 11.51 -32.42
N VAL A 327 -20.88 12.62 -32.94
CA VAL A 327 -21.64 13.58 -33.75
C VAL A 327 -20.97 13.76 -35.11
N ARG A 328 -21.78 13.75 -36.19
CA ARG A 328 -21.39 14.12 -37.54
C ARG A 328 -22.10 15.40 -37.92
N ILE A 329 -21.37 16.50 -38.11
CA ILE A 329 -21.91 17.83 -38.43
C ILE A 329 -21.80 18.07 -39.94
N CYS A 330 -22.90 18.58 -40.55
CA CYS A 330 -22.96 19.05 -41.93
C CYS A 330 -23.34 20.54 -41.97
N GLU A 331 -22.36 21.41 -42.17
CA GLU A 331 -22.60 22.88 -42.24
C GLU A 331 -23.47 23.29 -43.39
N VAL A 332 -23.35 22.61 -44.55
CA VAL A 332 -24.13 22.90 -45.74
C VAL A 332 -25.61 22.64 -45.51
N GLU A 333 -25.94 21.52 -44.83
CA GLU A 333 -27.33 21.13 -44.53
C GLU A 333 -27.84 21.76 -43.23
N LYS A 334 -26.97 22.48 -42.49
CA LYS A 334 -27.26 23.01 -41.13
C LYS A 334 -27.90 21.96 -40.23
N SER A 335 -27.33 20.77 -40.25
CA SER A 335 -27.81 19.65 -39.46
C SER A 335 -26.63 18.84 -38.92
N PHE A 336 -26.84 18.17 -37.82
CA PHE A 336 -25.95 17.16 -37.34
C PHE A 336 -26.68 15.83 -37.11
N THR A 337 -25.99 14.74 -37.33
CA THR A 337 -26.45 13.39 -36.97
C THR A 337 -25.65 12.90 -35.81
N TYR A 338 -26.29 12.34 -34.78
CA TYR A 338 -25.60 11.78 -33.64
C TYR A 338 -26.04 10.35 -33.35
N ALA A 339 -25.12 9.57 -32.76
CA ALA A 339 -25.41 8.34 -32.06
C ALA A 339 -24.62 8.34 -30.74
N ALA A 340 -25.19 7.81 -29.68
CA ALA A 340 -24.58 7.86 -28.36
C ALA A 340 -24.84 6.57 -27.58
N ALA A 341 -23.81 6.10 -26.87
CA ALA A 341 -23.80 4.94 -26.00
C ALA A 341 -23.65 5.42 -24.56
N ASN A 342 -24.66 5.26 -23.71
CA ASN A 342 -24.79 5.66 -22.31
C ASN A 342 -24.64 7.17 -22.05
N ASN A 343 -23.65 7.87 -22.61
CA ASN A 343 -23.42 9.30 -22.41
C ASN A 343 -24.23 10.16 -23.38
N PRO A 344 -25.14 11.03 -22.90
CA PRO A 344 -25.97 11.90 -23.74
C PRO A 344 -25.12 13.03 -24.35
N VAL A 345 -25.62 13.64 -25.43
CA VAL A 345 -25.10 14.88 -26.00
C VAL A 345 -25.97 16.05 -25.55
N TYR A 346 -25.38 17.16 -25.15
CA TYR A 346 -26.12 18.38 -24.83
C TYR A 346 -26.15 19.31 -26.03
N HIS A 347 -27.35 19.75 -26.44
CA HIS A 347 -27.57 20.73 -27.47
C HIS A 347 -28.21 21.98 -26.87
N PHE A 348 -27.43 23.04 -26.76
CA PHE A 348 -27.87 24.35 -26.26
C PHE A 348 -28.34 25.19 -27.44
N THR A 349 -29.57 25.64 -27.36
CA THR A 349 -30.25 26.49 -28.35
C THR A 349 -30.75 27.78 -27.69
N GLN A 350 -31.28 28.72 -28.47
CA GLN A 350 -31.94 29.92 -27.92
C GLN A 350 -33.12 29.57 -27.01
N ALA A 351 -33.77 28.41 -27.20
CA ALA A 351 -34.88 27.93 -26.38
C ALA A 351 -34.40 27.22 -25.09
N GLY A 352 -33.11 27.03 -24.91
CA GLY A 352 -32.49 26.34 -23.77
C GLY A 352 -31.86 24.99 -24.15
N LEU A 353 -31.56 24.20 -23.14
CA LEU A 353 -30.89 22.91 -23.27
C LEU A 353 -31.83 21.80 -23.75
N ASN A 354 -31.45 21.14 -24.83
CA ASN A 354 -31.98 19.86 -25.28
C ASN A 354 -31.01 18.74 -24.95
N GLU A 355 -31.37 17.84 -24.03
CA GLU A 355 -30.62 16.65 -23.75
C GLU A 355 -30.90 15.55 -24.77
N LEU A 356 -29.96 15.27 -25.65
CA LEU A 356 -30.06 14.27 -26.70
C LEU A 356 -29.74 12.89 -26.12
N LYS A 357 -30.74 12.01 -26.09
CA LYS A 357 -30.66 10.72 -25.39
C LYS A 357 -29.66 9.76 -26.04
N ALA A 358 -28.95 9.00 -25.22
CA ALA A 358 -28.11 7.88 -25.61
C ALA A 358 -28.86 6.54 -25.54
N ASP A 359 -28.43 5.57 -26.32
CA ASP A 359 -28.81 4.18 -26.14
C ASP A 359 -28.19 3.67 -24.82
N ARG A 360 -28.96 2.90 -24.03
CA ARG A 360 -28.51 2.35 -22.75
C ARG A 360 -27.73 1.05 -22.97
N GLN A 361 -26.61 1.15 -23.65
CA GLN A 361 -25.68 0.07 -23.89
C GLN A 361 -24.29 0.67 -24.17
N PRO A 362 -23.20 0.01 -23.75
CA PRO A 362 -21.84 0.45 -24.05
C PRO A 362 -21.44 0.10 -25.48
N VAL A 363 -20.37 0.72 -25.95
CA VAL A 363 -19.61 0.27 -27.13
C VAL A 363 -18.61 -0.79 -26.64
N GLY A 364 -19.06 -2.03 -26.58
CA GLY A 364 -18.33 -3.16 -26.02
C GLY A 364 -19.24 -4.36 -25.81
N TYR A 365 -18.85 -5.22 -24.91
CA TYR A 365 -19.65 -6.42 -24.59
C TYR A 365 -20.89 -6.03 -23.78
N ALA A 366 -22.05 -6.56 -24.17
CA ALA A 366 -23.30 -6.47 -23.42
C ALA A 366 -24.07 -7.78 -23.53
N HIS A 367 -24.94 -8.09 -22.55
CA HIS A 367 -25.77 -9.30 -22.58
C HIS A 367 -26.70 -9.38 -23.80
N GLU A 368 -27.17 -8.24 -24.24
CA GLU A 368 -28.03 -8.11 -25.42
C GLU A 368 -27.46 -6.99 -26.30
N LEU A 369 -26.97 -7.37 -27.47
CA LEU A 369 -26.40 -6.44 -28.44
C LEU A 369 -27.52 -5.93 -29.37
N LYS A 370 -27.95 -4.69 -29.18
CA LYS A 370 -28.91 -4.01 -30.05
C LYS A 370 -28.17 -3.10 -31.04
N PRO A 371 -28.70 -2.88 -32.24
CA PRO A 371 -28.21 -1.80 -33.12
C PRO A 371 -28.22 -0.48 -32.38
N PHE A 372 -27.26 0.39 -32.65
CA PHE A 372 -27.30 1.77 -32.16
C PHE A 372 -28.31 2.58 -32.98
N THR A 373 -28.91 3.56 -32.32
CA THR A 373 -29.87 4.48 -32.93
C THR A 373 -29.18 5.79 -33.27
N GLN A 374 -29.50 6.35 -34.43
CA GLN A 374 -29.05 7.69 -34.78
C GLN A 374 -30.23 8.63 -35.02
N TYR A 375 -29.99 9.91 -34.77
CA TYR A 375 -30.96 10.97 -34.96
C TYR A 375 -30.31 12.15 -35.69
N MET A 376 -31.05 12.69 -36.69
CA MET A 376 -30.66 13.92 -37.37
C MET A 376 -31.39 15.09 -36.73
N VAL A 377 -30.64 16.13 -36.39
CA VAL A 377 -31.15 17.33 -35.71
C VAL A 377 -30.70 18.56 -36.47
N PRO A 378 -31.61 19.46 -36.86
CA PRO A 378 -31.24 20.74 -37.43
C PRO A 378 -30.66 21.66 -36.35
N PHE A 379 -29.74 22.55 -36.75
CA PHE A 379 -29.19 23.56 -35.86
C PHE A 379 -29.28 24.96 -36.46
N GLN A 380 -29.24 25.95 -35.58
CA GLN A 380 -29.14 27.35 -35.95
C GLN A 380 -27.76 27.91 -35.63
N LYS A 381 -27.42 29.02 -36.24
CA LYS A 381 -26.18 29.72 -35.94
C LYS A 381 -26.13 30.09 -34.45
N ASN A 382 -25.03 29.86 -33.82
CA ASN A 382 -24.71 30.02 -32.38
C ASN A 382 -25.37 28.96 -31.44
N ASP A 383 -26.01 27.94 -31.97
CA ASP A 383 -26.28 26.74 -31.16
C ASP A 383 -24.92 26.12 -30.69
N SER A 384 -24.93 25.42 -29.58
CA SER A 384 -23.75 24.77 -29.08
C SER A 384 -24.02 23.30 -28.79
N LEU A 385 -23.08 22.44 -29.17
CA LEU A 385 -23.07 21.02 -28.79
C LEU A 385 -22.00 20.81 -27.73
N VAL A 386 -22.35 20.01 -26.72
CA VAL A 386 -21.38 19.60 -25.69
C VAL A 386 -21.41 18.08 -25.54
N LEU A 387 -20.25 17.47 -25.79
CA LEU A 387 -19.97 16.07 -25.56
C LEU A 387 -19.05 15.99 -24.34
N PHE A 388 -19.28 15.02 -23.48
CA PHE A 388 -18.57 14.96 -22.19
C PHE A 388 -18.50 13.53 -21.63
N THR A 389 -17.60 13.31 -20.66
CA THR A 389 -17.52 12.13 -19.82
C THR A 389 -18.08 12.43 -18.43
N ASP A 390 -18.29 11.43 -17.60
CA ASP A 390 -18.98 11.58 -16.30
C ASP A 390 -18.13 12.19 -15.19
N GLY A 391 -16.79 12.17 -15.31
CA GLY A 391 -15.87 12.54 -14.24
C GLY A 391 -16.09 13.92 -13.64
N TYR A 392 -16.53 14.92 -14.44
CA TYR A 392 -16.84 16.24 -13.91
C TYR A 392 -18.08 16.23 -13.00
N ALA A 393 -19.13 15.55 -13.41
CA ALA A 393 -20.38 15.43 -12.64
C ALA A 393 -20.20 14.56 -11.40
N ASP A 394 -19.32 13.61 -11.46
CA ASP A 394 -19.05 12.65 -10.41
C ASP A 394 -18.05 13.13 -9.36
N GLN A 395 -17.31 14.22 -9.63
CA GLN A 395 -16.32 14.78 -8.70
C GLN A 395 -16.96 15.14 -7.35
N PHE A 396 -16.35 14.62 -6.27
CA PHE A 396 -16.74 14.97 -4.90
C PHE A 396 -16.15 16.31 -4.48
N GLY A 397 -16.94 17.06 -3.68
CA GLY A 397 -16.50 18.35 -3.15
C GLY A 397 -17.62 19.14 -2.46
N GLY A 398 -17.40 20.44 -2.35
CA GLY A 398 -18.29 21.37 -1.69
C GLY A 398 -18.45 21.18 -0.19
N PRO A 399 -19.20 22.04 0.51
CA PRO A 399 -19.27 22.04 1.99
C PRO A 399 -19.84 20.74 2.59
N LYS A 400 -20.54 19.93 1.78
CA LYS A 400 -21.20 18.69 2.22
C LYS A 400 -20.51 17.43 1.69
N ASN A 401 -19.37 17.57 1.05
CA ASN A 401 -18.62 16.47 0.41
C ASN A 401 -19.54 15.53 -0.41
N LYS A 402 -20.21 16.09 -1.42
CA LYS A 402 -21.12 15.36 -2.33
C LYS A 402 -20.59 15.41 -3.75
N LYS A 403 -21.11 14.52 -4.63
CA LYS A 403 -20.87 14.62 -6.07
C LYS A 403 -21.40 15.96 -6.60
N PHE A 404 -20.74 16.51 -7.63
CA PHE A 404 -21.16 17.75 -8.32
C PHE A 404 -22.54 17.60 -8.94
N MET A 405 -22.81 16.44 -9.49
CA MET A 405 -24.08 16.00 -10.10
C MET A 405 -24.38 16.67 -11.44
N TYR A 406 -25.02 15.91 -12.33
CA TYR A 406 -25.40 16.36 -13.68
C TYR A 406 -26.24 17.63 -13.69
N LYS A 407 -27.07 17.87 -12.66
CA LYS A 407 -27.87 19.08 -12.56
C LYS A 407 -27.00 20.34 -12.48
N SER A 408 -25.99 20.31 -11.62
CA SER A 408 -25.02 21.42 -11.48
C SER A 408 -24.15 21.53 -12.72
N PHE A 409 -23.71 20.41 -13.26
CA PHE A 409 -22.89 20.36 -14.47
C PHE A 409 -23.58 21.05 -15.68
N LYS A 410 -24.87 20.77 -15.91
CA LYS A 410 -25.64 21.42 -16.98
C LYS A 410 -25.63 22.94 -16.85
N LEU A 411 -25.91 23.47 -15.67
CA LEU A 411 -25.92 24.92 -15.40
C LEU A 411 -24.52 25.52 -15.58
N THR A 412 -23.49 24.85 -15.04
CA THR A 412 -22.10 25.29 -15.17
C THR A 412 -21.65 25.36 -16.63
N VAL A 413 -21.96 24.32 -17.43
CA VAL A 413 -21.62 24.32 -18.85
C VAL A 413 -22.37 25.46 -19.58
N GLU A 414 -23.67 25.65 -19.32
CA GLU A 414 -24.45 26.72 -19.93
C GLU A 414 -23.82 28.09 -19.63
N GLU A 415 -23.44 28.37 -18.38
CA GLU A 415 -22.78 29.62 -18.01
C GLU A 415 -21.40 29.78 -18.66
N CYS A 416 -20.67 28.67 -18.93
CA CYS A 416 -19.37 28.70 -19.55
C CYS A 416 -19.39 28.90 -21.06
N LEU A 417 -20.51 28.61 -21.76
CA LEU A 417 -20.58 28.74 -23.22
C LEU A 417 -20.39 30.17 -23.73
N ASP A 418 -20.70 31.19 -22.93
CA ASP A 418 -20.64 32.59 -23.32
C ASP A 418 -19.39 33.34 -22.83
N VAL A 419 -18.39 32.62 -22.26
CA VAL A 419 -17.13 33.22 -21.85
C VAL A 419 -16.03 32.98 -22.89
N ASP A 420 -15.01 33.84 -22.91
CA ASP A 420 -13.90 33.76 -23.89
C ASP A 420 -13.08 32.46 -23.79
N ARG A 421 -12.97 31.91 -22.58
CA ARG A 421 -12.15 30.72 -22.30
C ARG A 421 -12.90 29.75 -21.40
N PRO A 422 -13.87 29.02 -21.96
CA PRO A 422 -14.72 28.08 -21.22
C PRO A 422 -13.93 27.03 -20.45
N GLU A 423 -12.83 26.55 -21.06
CA GLU A 423 -11.97 25.51 -20.46
C GLU A 423 -11.32 25.97 -19.15
N LEU A 424 -10.91 27.23 -19.02
CA LEU A 424 -10.35 27.78 -17.79
C LEU A 424 -11.42 28.01 -16.73
N GLN A 425 -12.60 28.43 -17.14
CA GLN A 425 -13.72 28.64 -16.22
C GLN A 425 -14.20 27.31 -15.62
N LEU A 426 -14.31 26.27 -16.44
CA LEU A 426 -14.64 24.91 -15.99
C LEU A 426 -13.59 24.41 -14.98
N ASP A 427 -12.31 24.58 -15.28
CA ASP A 427 -11.23 24.20 -14.38
C ASP A 427 -11.29 24.92 -13.03
N HIS A 428 -11.52 26.24 -13.06
CA HIS A 428 -11.63 27.06 -11.84
C HIS A 428 -12.82 26.63 -10.98
N ILE A 429 -13.98 26.40 -11.59
CA ILE A 429 -15.18 25.94 -10.85
C ILE A 429 -14.96 24.59 -10.23
N LEU A 430 -14.37 23.63 -11.00
CA LEU A 430 -14.10 22.29 -10.51
C LEU A 430 -13.06 22.30 -9.38
N THR A 431 -12.01 23.08 -9.52
CA THR A 431 -10.95 23.22 -8.50
C THR A 431 -11.53 23.79 -7.19
N ASN A 432 -12.36 24.82 -7.27
CA ASN A 432 -13.04 25.38 -6.10
C ASN A 432 -14.04 24.38 -5.46
N TRP A 433 -14.77 23.63 -6.30
CA TRP A 433 -15.65 22.60 -5.80
C TRP A 433 -14.92 21.48 -5.09
N ARG A 434 -13.87 20.95 -5.72
CA ARG A 434 -13.05 19.86 -5.23
C ARG A 434 -12.32 20.21 -3.94
N GLY A 435 -11.79 21.44 -3.82
CA GLY A 435 -10.97 21.85 -2.69
C GLY A 435 -9.72 20.96 -2.57
N GLU A 436 -9.50 20.36 -1.40
CA GLU A 436 -8.37 19.47 -1.12
C GLU A 436 -8.62 18.00 -1.55
N HIS A 437 -9.80 17.67 -2.07
CA HIS A 437 -10.08 16.32 -2.54
C HIS A 437 -9.32 16.03 -3.84
N GLU A 438 -8.85 14.79 -3.99
CA GLU A 438 -8.26 14.33 -5.24
C GLU A 438 -9.33 14.22 -6.34
N GLN A 439 -8.89 14.37 -7.59
CA GLN A 439 -9.74 14.07 -8.74
C GLN A 439 -10.04 12.57 -8.76
N ILE A 440 -11.31 12.20 -8.92
CA ILE A 440 -11.73 10.80 -8.78
C ILE A 440 -11.75 10.04 -10.11
N ASP A 441 -11.92 10.75 -11.22
CA ASP A 441 -11.98 10.16 -12.57
C ASP A 441 -11.37 11.08 -13.61
N ASP A 442 -11.11 10.53 -14.80
CA ASP A 442 -10.71 11.31 -15.98
C ASP A 442 -11.86 12.25 -16.41
N ILE A 443 -11.55 13.38 -17.02
CA ILE A 443 -12.54 14.36 -17.48
C ILE A 443 -12.22 14.78 -18.91
N CYS A 444 -13.21 14.63 -19.79
CA CYS A 444 -13.15 15.13 -21.15
C CYS A 444 -14.46 15.84 -21.50
N ILE A 445 -14.37 17.13 -21.89
CA ILE A 445 -15.52 17.92 -22.32
C ILE A 445 -15.12 18.68 -23.60
N ILE A 446 -15.89 18.49 -24.67
CA ILE A 446 -15.76 19.29 -25.92
C ILE A 446 -17.04 20.10 -26.08
N GLY A 447 -16.88 21.40 -26.19
CA GLY A 447 -17.95 22.30 -26.66
C GLY A 447 -17.70 22.74 -28.08
N ILE A 448 -18.74 22.69 -28.92
CA ILE A 448 -18.70 23.06 -30.35
C ILE A 448 -19.72 24.17 -30.58
N ARG A 449 -19.29 25.33 -31.05
CA ARG A 449 -20.16 26.45 -31.41
C ARG A 449 -20.54 26.33 -32.89
N LEU A 450 -21.82 26.06 -33.22
CA LEU A 450 -22.31 25.81 -34.56
C LEU A 450 -22.63 27.08 -35.34
#